data_e11555fb69f9c7850a3d7d6cd7a45c2e
#
_entry.id   e11555fb69f9c7850a3d7d6cd7a45c2e
#
_cell.length_a   1.000
_cell.length_b   1.000
_cell.length_c   1.000
_cell.angle_alpha   90.00
_cell.angle_beta   90.00
_cell.angle_gamma   90.00
#
_symmetry.space_group_name_H-M   'P 1'
#
loop_
_entity.id
_entity.type
_entity.pdbx_description
1 polymer ?
#
loop_
_entity_poly.entity_id
_entity_poly.type
_entity_poly.pdbx_seq_one_letter_code
_entity_poly.pdbx_strand_id
1 'polypeptide(L)'
;ARIQEGVNSLAGYASIFYQNTIASGVIPQISAILGPCAGGACYSPALTDFIFMVKEQSHMFITGPDVVKTVTHEEVDKEELGGAYTHSSKSGVTHFMCNTEEETLMSIRELLSFLPSNNMEDAPFTPCSDDIHRRVEALQTVIPEDPNMPYDIKDIIEPVLDNQYFFEVMPHFAKNVVIGF
;
A
#
# COMPACT_ATOMS: atom_id res chain seq x y z
N ALA A 1 -16.41 12.92 11.57
CA ALA A 1 -17.51 13.85 11.29
C ALA A 1 -18.81 13.29 11.87
N ARG A 2 -19.65 14.14 12.41
CA ARG A 2 -20.98 13.76 12.90
C ARG A 2 -22.03 14.28 11.92
N ILE A 3 -23.12 13.55 11.73
CA ILE A 3 -24.21 13.96 10.83
C ILE A 3 -24.78 15.32 11.24
N GLN A 4 -24.82 15.61 12.53
CA GLN A 4 -25.29 16.89 13.10
C GLN A 4 -24.39 18.08 12.73
N GLU A 5 -23.14 17.82 12.34
CA GLU A 5 -22.17 18.85 11.92
C GLU A 5 -22.07 18.95 10.39
N GLY A 6 -22.89 18.23 9.66
CA GLY A 6 -22.87 17.92 8.24
C GLY A 6 -22.15 18.92 7.33
N VAL A 7 -22.67 20.15 7.16
CA VAL A 7 -22.09 21.15 6.23
C VAL A 7 -20.70 21.59 6.69
N ASN A 8 -20.48 21.82 7.99
CA ASN A 8 -19.17 22.22 8.50
C ASN A 8 -18.13 21.11 8.39
N SER A 9 -18.54 19.86 8.62
CA SER A 9 -17.69 18.68 8.43
C SER A 9 -17.29 18.52 6.98
N LEU A 10 -18.21 18.67 6.03
CA LEU A 10 -17.91 18.60 4.60
C LEU A 10 -16.95 19.71 4.16
N ALA A 11 -17.12 20.93 4.69
CA ALA A 11 -16.18 22.02 4.44
C ALA A 11 -14.78 21.72 4.97
N GLY A 12 -14.68 21.07 6.16
CA GLY A 12 -13.41 20.59 6.71
C GLY A 12 -12.74 19.54 5.81
N TYR A 13 -13.48 18.57 5.31
CA TYR A 13 -12.97 17.59 4.35
C TYR A 13 -12.49 18.25 3.05
N ALA A 14 -13.19 19.25 2.54
CA ALA A 14 -12.76 19.97 1.35
C ALA A 14 -11.37 20.59 1.51
N SER A 15 -11.06 21.13 2.69
CA SER A 15 -9.72 21.64 3.00
C SER A 15 -8.66 20.54 2.99
N ILE A 16 -8.96 19.36 3.54
CA ILE A 16 -8.05 18.21 3.53
C ILE A 16 -7.79 17.76 2.08
N PHE A 17 -8.85 17.58 1.29
CA PHE A 17 -8.73 17.16 -0.11
C PHE A 17 -7.94 18.15 -0.95
N TYR A 18 -8.15 19.45 -0.71
CA TYR A 18 -7.37 20.50 -1.35
C TYR A 18 -5.88 20.36 -1.02
N GLN A 19 -5.52 20.15 0.25
CA GLN A 19 -4.12 19.94 0.65
C GLN A 19 -3.53 18.67 0.03
N ASN A 20 -4.27 17.55 0.03
CA ASN A 20 -3.81 16.34 -0.65
C ASN A 20 -3.53 16.60 -2.14
N THR A 21 -4.41 17.34 -2.80
CA THR A 21 -4.28 17.63 -4.25
C THR A 21 -3.07 18.50 -4.56
N ILE A 22 -2.86 19.60 -3.81
CA ILE A 22 -1.72 20.49 -4.06
C ILE A 22 -0.38 19.88 -3.63
N ALA A 23 -0.39 18.94 -2.71
CA ALA A 23 0.80 18.22 -2.26
C ALA A 23 1.16 17.01 -3.16
N SER A 24 0.23 16.57 -4.01
CA SER A 24 0.43 15.44 -4.90
C SER A 24 1.59 15.67 -5.87
N GLY A 25 2.55 14.73 -5.89
CA GLY A 25 3.78 14.85 -6.66
C GLY A 25 4.79 15.87 -6.12
N VAL A 26 4.50 16.52 -4.96
CA VAL A 26 5.41 17.46 -4.29
C VAL A 26 6.07 16.82 -3.08
N ILE A 27 5.30 16.17 -2.24
CA ILE A 27 5.76 15.40 -1.07
C ILE A 27 5.12 14.02 -1.06
N PRO A 28 5.78 12.99 -0.51
CA PRO A 28 5.16 11.70 -0.29
C PRO A 28 3.98 11.80 0.68
N GLN A 29 2.86 11.21 0.30
CA GLN A 29 1.66 11.19 1.12
C GLN A 29 1.31 9.74 1.49
N ILE A 30 1.28 9.43 2.78
CA ILE A 30 1.06 8.08 3.29
C ILE A 30 -0.15 8.09 4.21
N SER A 31 -1.08 7.16 3.98
CA SER A 31 -2.24 6.93 4.84
C SER A 31 -2.13 5.61 5.58
N ALA A 32 -2.29 5.65 6.90
CA ALA A 32 -2.39 4.48 7.75
C ALA A 32 -3.84 4.32 8.24
N ILE A 33 -4.51 3.27 7.80
CA ILE A 33 -5.86 2.92 8.25
C ILE A 33 -5.73 1.93 9.40
N LEU A 34 -5.91 2.40 10.62
CA LEU A 34 -5.72 1.60 11.84
C LEU A 34 -7.06 1.17 12.49
N GLY A 35 -8.16 1.39 11.79
CA GLY A 35 -9.50 1.06 12.26
C GLY A 35 -10.55 1.33 11.18
N PRO A 36 -11.83 1.50 11.56
CA PRO A 36 -12.89 1.79 10.60
C PRO A 36 -12.71 3.15 9.90
N CYS A 37 -12.67 3.15 8.57
CA CYS A 37 -12.61 4.32 7.71
C CYS A 37 -13.79 4.27 6.73
N ALA A 38 -14.84 5.07 6.99
CA ALA A 38 -16.10 4.98 6.26
C ALA A 38 -16.56 6.33 5.71
N GLY A 39 -17.30 6.29 4.61
CA GLY A 39 -17.89 7.48 3.98
C GLY A 39 -16.84 8.45 3.46
N GLY A 40 -17.02 9.75 3.69
CA GLY A 40 -16.11 10.79 3.23
C GLY A 40 -14.67 10.66 3.73
N ALA A 41 -14.45 9.96 4.85
CA ALA A 41 -13.12 9.70 5.37
C ALA A 41 -12.24 8.82 4.43
N CYS A 42 -12.86 8.05 3.52
CA CYS A 42 -12.13 7.21 2.57
C CYS A 42 -11.51 8.00 1.42
N TYR A 43 -12.00 9.19 1.13
CA TYR A 43 -11.52 9.97 -0.03
C TYR A 43 -10.12 10.51 0.17
N SER A 44 -9.78 11.00 1.37
CA SER A 44 -8.43 11.51 1.65
C SER A 44 -7.36 10.42 1.50
N PRO A 45 -7.49 9.23 2.12
CA PRO A 45 -6.57 8.12 1.86
C PRO A 45 -6.45 7.76 0.38
N ALA A 46 -7.57 7.74 -0.36
CA ALA A 46 -7.56 7.43 -1.79
C ALA A 46 -6.84 8.47 -2.67
N LEU A 47 -6.58 9.66 -2.13
CA LEU A 47 -5.79 10.72 -2.79
C LEU A 47 -4.29 10.68 -2.41
N THR A 48 -3.88 9.80 -1.52
CA THR A 48 -2.49 9.66 -1.10
C THR A 48 -1.74 8.62 -1.91
N ASP A 49 -0.40 8.64 -1.86
CA ASP A 49 0.44 7.78 -2.70
C ASP A 49 0.49 6.34 -2.18
N PHE A 50 0.48 6.15 -0.86
CA PHE A 50 0.54 4.83 -0.25
C PHE A 50 -0.50 4.68 0.85
N ILE A 51 -1.15 3.51 0.88
CA ILE A 51 -2.16 3.15 1.87
C ILE A 51 -1.72 1.88 2.58
N PHE A 52 -1.67 1.96 3.91
CA PHE A 52 -1.43 0.86 4.83
C PHE A 52 -2.71 0.48 5.55
N MET A 53 -2.97 -0.81 5.70
CA MET A 53 -4.11 -1.32 6.47
C MET A 53 -3.67 -2.45 7.41
N VAL A 54 -4.30 -2.51 8.59
CA VAL A 54 -4.10 -3.60 9.55
C VAL A 54 -5.14 -4.69 9.31
N LYS A 55 -4.66 -5.92 9.14
CA LYS A 55 -5.49 -7.09 8.91
C LYS A 55 -6.52 -7.29 10.03
N GLU A 56 -7.76 -7.64 9.68
CA GLU A 56 -8.85 -7.94 10.61
C GLU A 56 -9.26 -6.78 11.56
N GLN A 57 -8.60 -5.62 11.45
CA GLN A 57 -8.86 -4.44 12.26
C GLN A 57 -9.32 -3.25 11.42
N SER A 58 -8.72 -3.06 10.26
CA SER A 58 -8.95 -1.91 9.40
C SER A 58 -10.01 -2.21 8.34
N HIS A 59 -10.91 -1.26 8.18
CA HIS A 59 -11.95 -1.34 7.14
C HIS A 59 -12.03 -0.01 6.41
N MET A 60 -12.14 -0.07 5.09
CA MET A 60 -12.28 1.11 4.23
C MET A 60 -13.42 0.87 3.23
N PHE A 61 -14.50 1.63 3.34
CA PHE A 61 -15.65 1.53 2.44
C PHE A 61 -16.45 2.85 2.41
N ILE A 62 -17.10 3.14 1.29
CA ILE A 62 -17.92 4.34 1.14
C ILE A 62 -19.18 4.22 1.99
N THR A 63 -19.83 3.06 1.98
CA THR A 63 -21.01 2.75 2.81
C THR A 63 -20.84 1.40 3.47
N GLY A 64 -21.34 1.26 4.72
CA GLY A 64 -21.23 0.00 5.47
C GLY A 64 -22.21 -1.08 4.99
N PRO A 65 -22.06 -2.33 5.49
CA PRO A 65 -22.87 -3.48 5.10
C PRO A 65 -24.38 -3.27 5.20
N ASP A 66 -24.85 -2.57 6.23
CA ASP A 66 -26.29 -2.32 6.44
C ASP A 66 -26.90 -1.47 5.31
N VAL A 67 -26.15 -0.50 4.79
CA VAL A 67 -26.58 0.33 3.66
C VAL A 67 -26.55 -0.49 2.37
N VAL A 68 -25.51 -1.29 2.16
CA VAL A 68 -25.42 -2.21 1.01
C VAL A 68 -26.63 -3.13 1.01
N LYS A 69 -26.93 -3.80 2.13
CA LYS A 69 -28.09 -4.68 2.28
C LYS A 69 -29.41 -3.97 1.97
N THR A 70 -29.55 -2.73 2.43
CA THR A 70 -30.80 -1.95 2.22
C THR A 70 -30.99 -1.54 0.76
N VAL A 71 -29.91 -1.20 0.06
CA VAL A 71 -29.99 -0.63 -1.30
C VAL A 71 -29.87 -1.69 -2.39
N THR A 72 -28.95 -2.64 -2.24
CA THR A 72 -28.67 -3.67 -3.26
C THR A 72 -29.26 -5.04 -2.91
N HIS A 73 -29.73 -5.21 -1.67
CA HIS A 73 -30.21 -6.49 -1.11
C HIS A 73 -29.14 -7.59 -1.03
N GLU A 74 -27.85 -7.20 -1.07
CA GLU A 74 -26.73 -8.09 -0.91
C GLU A 74 -26.33 -8.18 0.56
N GLU A 75 -26.05 -9.39 1.02
CA GLU A 75 -25.50 -9.64 2.36
C GLU A 75 -23.98 -9.78 2.24
N VAL A 76 -23.26 -8.86 2.85
CA VAL A 76 -21.81 -8.80 2.85
C VAL A 76 -21.33 -8.41 4.25
N ASP A 77 -20.27 -9.03 4.74
CA ASP A 77 -19.65 -8.62 6.00
C ASP A 77 -18.65 -7.48 5.79
N LYS A 78 -18.10 -6.95 6.90
CA LYS A 78 -17.17 -5.81 6.84
C LYS A 78 -15.85 -6.17 6.19
N GLU A 79 -15.35 -7.39 6.44
CA GLU A 79 -14.07 -7.86 5.88
C GLU A 79 -14.19 -8.07 4.38
N GLU A 80 -15.29 -8.68 3.95
CA GLU A 80 -15.55 -8.91 2.53
C GLU A 80 -15.79 -7.60 1.77
N LEU A 81 -16.50 -6.63 2.38
CA LEU A 81 -16.82 -5.35 1.76
C LEU A 81 -15.60 -4.44 1.65
N GLY A 82 -14.78 -4.36 2.70
CA GLY A 82 -13.71 -3.38 2.74
C GLY A 82 -12.61 -3.66 3.77
N GLY A 83 -12.36 -4.93 4.10
CA GLY A 83 -11.24 -5.33 4.95
C GLY A 83 -9.90 -5.19 4.24
N ALA A 84 -8.82 -5.23 5.01
CA ALA A 84 -7.47 -5.07 4.50
C ALA A 84 -7.12 -6.10 3.41
N TYR A 85 -7.53 -7.35 3.57
CA TYR A 85 -7.29 -8.39 2.57
C TYR A 85 -8.05 -8.12 1.27
N THR A 86 -9.30 -7.69 1.35
CA THR A 86 -10.10 -7.34 0.16
C THR A 86 -9.45 -6.21 -0.63
N HIS A 87 -8.98 -5.17 0.06
CA HIS A 87 -8.32 -4.04 -0.59
C HIS A 87 -6.90 -4.36 -1.07
N SER A 88 -6.19 -5.28 -0.44
CA SER A 88 -4.86 -5.68 -0.91
C SER A 88 -4.89 -6.69 -2.05
N SER A 89 -5.97 -7.48 -2.21
CA SER A 89 -5.99 -8.59 -3.18
C SER A 89 -6.98 -8.41 -4.34
N LYS A 90 -8.12 -7.74 -4.09
CA LYS A 90 -9.19 -7.58 -5.08
C LYS A 90 -9.23 -6.18 -5.69
N SER A 91 -9.24 -5.13 -4.87
CA SER A 91 -9.38 -3.75 -5.37
C SER A 91 -8.04 -3.08 -5.68
N GLY A 92 -6.94 -3.53 -5.07
CA GLY A 92 -5.64 -2.89 -5.22
C GLY A 92 -5.51 -1.52 -4.57
N VAL A 93 -6.43 -1.14 -3.69
CA VAL A 93 -6.41 0.17 -3.00
C VAL A 93 -5.35 0.18 -1.90
N THR A 94 -5.15 -0.95 -1.21
CA THR A 94 -4.15 -1.08 -0.14
C THR A 94 -2.83 -1.57 -0.70
N HIS A 95 -1.79 -0.77 -0.50
CA HIS A 95 -0.42 -1.10 -0.92
C HIS A 95 0.25 -2.08 0.07
N PHE A 96 0.01 -1.89 1.37
CA PHE A 96 0.62 -2.70 2.43
C PHE A 96 -0.44 -3.17 3.42
N MET A 97 -0.56 -4.48 3.59
CA MET A 97 -1.38 -5.12 4.61
C MET A 97 -0.47 -5.66 5.70
N CYS A 98 -0.56 -5.09 6.90
CA CYS A 98 0.24 -5.46 8.06
C CYS A 98 -0.60 -6.24 9.08
N ASN A 99 0.04 -7.02 9.94
CA ASN A 99 -0.67 -7.80 10.95
C ASN A 99 -0.99 -6.98 12.21
N THR A 100 -0.21 -5.96 12.51
CA THR A 100 -0.37 -5.11 13.71
C THR A 100 -0.15 -3.63 13.39
N GLU A 101 -0.60 -2.75 14.28
CA GLU A 101 -0.33 -1.32 14.19
C GLU A 101 1.18 -1.01 14.29
N GLU A 102 1.90 -1.75 15.14
CA GLU A 102 3.35 -1.59 15.30
C GLU A 102 4.09 -1.95 14.00
N GLU A 103 3.74 -3.08 13.37
CA GLU A 103 4.25 -3.47 12.08
C GLU A 103 3.97 -2.41 11.01
N THR A 104 2.75 -1.85 11.01
CA THR A 104 2.35 -0.77 10.11
C THR A 104 3.26 0.45 10.27
N LEU A 105 3.50 0.90 11.50
CA LEU A 105 4.35 2.05 11.77
C LEU A 105 5.82 1.82 11.41
N MET A 106 6.30 0.59 11.61
CA MET A 106 7.66 0.20 11.19
C MET A 106 7.79 0.19 9.66
N SER A 107 6.83 -0.42 8.96
CA SER A 107 6.82 -0.46 7.49
C SER A 107 6.68 0.93 6.85
N ILE A 108 5.94 1.85 7.48
CA ILE A 108 5.89 3.25 7.04
C ILE A 108 7.26 3.92 7.17
N ARG A 109 7.96 3.71 8.28
CA ARG A 109 9.33 4.26 8.46
C ARG A 109 10.30 3.68 7.44
N GLU A 110 10.16 2.41 7.15
CA GLU A 110 10.96 1.72 6.14
C GLU A 110 10.68 2.27 4.73
N LEU A 111 9.41 2.41 4.34
CA LEU A 111 9.04 3.06 3.08
C LEU A 111 9.63 4.46 2.96
N LEU A 112 9.58 5.25 4.02
CA LEU A 112 10.15 6.61 4.05
C LEU A 112 11.67 6.62 3.86
N SER A 113 12.37 5.52 4.14
CA SER A 113 13.82 5.43 3.89
C SER A 113 14.19 5.31 2.41
N PHE A 114 13.23 4.99 1.54
CA PHE A 114 13.41 4.94 0.08
C PHE A 114 12.95 6.20 -0.64
N LEU A 115 12.13 7.03 0.02
CA LEU A 115 11.49 8.18 -0.61
C LEU A 115 12.21 9.49 -0.29
N PRO A 116 12.37 10.42 -1.25
CA PRO A 116 12.83 11.76 -0.95
C PRO A 116 11.80 12.53 -0.10
N SER A 117 12.23 13.55 0.65
CA SER A 117 11.32 14.37 1.44
C SER A 117 10.39 15.24 0.58
N ASN A 118 10.81 15.55 -0.65
CA ASN A 118 10.05 16.32 -1.62
C ASN A 118 10.60 16.11 -3.04
N ASN A 119 9.90 16.59 -4.03
CA ASN A 119 10.25 16.45 -5.45
C ASN A 119 11.47 17.25 -5.93
N MET A 120 12.09 18.03 -5.05
CA MET A 120 13.32 18.80 -5.32
C MET A 120 14.57 18.12 -4.75
N GLU A 121 14.40 17.04 -4.02
CA GLU A 121 15.47 16.26 -3.41
C GLU A 121 15.64 14.92 -4.13
N ASP A 122 16.87 14.42 -4.11
CA ASP A 122 17.17 13.06 -4.57
C ASP A 122 16.69 12.03 -3.55
N ALA A 123 16.52 10.79 -4.01
CA ALA A 123 16.21 9.67 -3.12
C ALA A 123 17.31 9.50 -2.06
N PRO A 124 16.97 9.07 -0.83
CA PRO A 124 17.95 8.84 0.21
C PRO A 124 19.03 7.85 -0.25
N PHE A 125 20.28 8.18 0.05
CA PHE A 125 21.41 7.29 -0.24
C PHE A 125 21.72 6.42 0.97
N THR A 126 21.68 5.11 0.78
CA THR A 126 22.12 4.12 1.79
C THR A 126 23.43 3.49 1.32
N PRO A 127 24.49 3.55 2.13
CA PRO A 127 25.75 2.90 1.76
C PRO A 127 25.56 1.39 1.61
N CYS A 128 26.05 0.85 0.51
CA CYS A 128 26.11 -0.58 0.27
C CYS A 128 27.58 -1.04 0.27
N SER A 129 27.84 -2.21 0.88
CA SER A 129 29.17 -2.82 0.90
C SER A 129 29.38 -3.86 -0.20
N ASP A 130 28.38 -4.09 -1.02
CA ASP A 130 28.44 -5.06 -2.11
C ASP A 130 29.46 -4.62 -3.17
N ASP A 131 30.24 -5.59 -3.67
CA ASP A 131 31.16 -5.33 -4.78
C ASP A 131 30.33 -5.05 -6.06
N ILE A 132 30.58 -3.92 -6.72
CA ILE A 132 29.91 -3.54 -7.98
C ILE A 132 30.17 -4.56 -9.11
N HIS A 133 31.22 -5.38 -8.99
CA HIS A 133 31.56 -6.44 -9.94
C HIS A 133 31.16 -7.83 -9.45
N ARG A 134 30.41 -7.94 -8.34
CA ARG A 134 29.97 -9.22 -7.82
C ARG A 134 29.23 -10.02 -8.89
N ARG A 135 29.47 -11.31 -8.90
CA ARG A 135 28.76 -12.26 -9.77
C ARG A 135 27.92 -13.18 -8.88
N VAL A 136 26.68 -13.36 -9.25
CA VAL A 136 25.76 -14.26 -8.54
C VAL A 136 25.60 -15.52 -9.37
N GLU A 137 26.34 -16.58 -9.00
CA GLU A 137 26.35 -17.85 -9.75
C GLU A 137 24.98 -18.52 -9.80
N ALA A 138 24.17 -18.38 -8.74
CA ALA A 138 22.82 -18.93 -8.66
C ALA A 138 21.91 -18.45 -9.82
N LEU A 139 22.15 -17.26 -10.35
CA LEU A 139 21.35 -16.72 -11.48
C LEU A 139 21.54 -17.51 -12.78
N GLN A 140 22.59 -18.32 -12.91
CA GLN A 140 22.81 -19.16 -14.10
C GLN A 140 21.84 -20.34 -14.15
N THR A 141 21.26 -20.75 -13.03
CA THR A 141 20.39 -21.93 -12.92
C THR A 141 18.99 -21.62 -12.39
N VAL A 142 18.70 -20.35 -12.06
CA VAL A 142 17.41 -19.95 -11.46
C VAL A 142 16.25 -20.15 -12.44
N ILE A 143 16.49 -19.93 -13.73
CA ILE A 143 15.47 -20.18 -14.76
C ILE A 143 15.55 -21.65 -15.17
N PRO A 144 14.47 -22.45 -14.98
CA PRO A 144 14.45 -23.84 -15.39
C PRO A 144 14.65 -24.02 -16.90
N GLU A 145 15.32 -25.09 -17.31
CA GLU A 145 15.43 -25.46 -18.73
C GLU A 145 14.08 -25.87 -19.33
N ASP A 146 13.21 -26.48 -18.51
CA ASP A 146 11.85 -26.81 -18.92
C ASP A 146 10.94 -25.57 -18.84
N PRO A 147 10.41 -25.06 -19.98
CA PRO A 147 9.55 -23.88 -20.00
C PRO A 147 8.23 -24.03 -19.26
N ASN A 148 7.85 -25.26 -18.87
CA ASN A 148 6.65 -25.51 -18.08
C ASN A 148 6.91 -25.48 -16.56
N MET A 149 8.15 -25.39 -16.12
CA MET A 149 8.49 -25.26 -14.71
C MET A 149 8.39 -23.77 -14.29
N PRO A 150 7.56 -23.44 -13.28
CA PRO A 150 7.51 -22.10 -12.75
C PRO A 150 8.77 -21.78 -11.92
N TYR A 151 9.14 -20.51 -11.87
CA TYR A 151 10.14 -19.98 -10.95
C TYR A 151 9.61 -18.68 -10.30
N ASP A 152 10.15 -18.29 -9.15
CA ASP A 152 9.83 -17.01 -8.53
C ASP A 152 10.76 -15.93 -9.07
N ILE A 153 10.19 -14.86 -9.62
CA ILE A 153 10.99 -13.73 -10.12
C ILE A 153 11.81 -13.05 -9.01
N LYS A 154 11.39 -13.20 -7.74
CA LYS A 154 12.14 -12.68 -6.58
C LYS A 154 13.49 -13.37 -6.40
N ASP A 155 13.61 -14.64 -6.81
CA ASP A 155 14.90 -15.35 -6.83
C ASP A 155 15.92 -14.69 -7.79
N ILE A 156 15.44 -13.83 -8.69
CA ILE A 156 16.28 -13.00 -9.57
C ILE A 156 16.44 -11.59 -9.01
N ILE A 157 15.38 -11.00 -8.47
CA ILE A 157 15.36 -9.61 -7.99
C ILE A 157 16.30 -9.46 -6.79
N GLU A 158 16.09 -10.26 -5.74
CA GLU A 158 16.83 -10.13 -4.49
C GLU A 158 18.34 -10.23 -4.68
N PRO A 159 18.90 -11.21 -5.40
CA PRO A 159 20.35 -11.33 -5.56
C PRO A 159 21.01 -10.19 -6.36
N VAL A 160 20.26 -9.42 -7.16
CA VAL A 160 20.82 -8.30 -7.93
C VAL A 160 20.71 -6.97 -7.20
N LEU A 161 19.86 -6.88 -6.19
CA LEU A 161 19.72 -5.69 -5.37
C LEU A 161 20.81 -5.56 -4.31
N ASP A 162 21.08 -4.34 -3.87
CA ASP A 162 22.01 -4.04 -2.80
C ASP A 162 21.60 -4.75 -1.50
N ASN A 163 22.54 -5.37 -0.83
CA ASN A 163 22.33 -6.19 0.37
C ASN A 163 21.27 -7.30 0.20
N GLN A 164 20.90 -7.65 -1.02
CA GLN A 164 19.87 -8.62 -1.37
C GLN A 164 18.50 -8.27 -0.73
N TYR A 165 18.22 -6.98 -0.58
CA TYR A 165 17.04 -6.49 0.08
C TYR A 165 16.02 -5.94 -0.92
N PHE A 166 14.78 -6.41 -0.82
CA PHE A 166 13.68 -6.00 -1.67
C PHE A 166 12.44 -5.67 -0.82
N PHE A 167 12.04 -4.41 -0.82
CA PHE A 167 10.82 -3.96 -0.15
C PHE A 167 9.64 -4.01 -1.12
N GLU A 168 8.93 -5.15 -1.11
CA GLU A 168 7.84 -5.42 -2.06
C GLU A 168 6.60 -4.58 -1.78
N VAL A 169 6.02 -3.99 -2.81
CA VAL A 169 4.77 -3.22 -2.77
C VAL A 169 3.66 -4.03 -3.41
N MET A 170 2.48 -4.08 -2.80
CA MET A 170 1.28 -4.76 -3.30
C MET A 170 1.47 -6.28 -3.57
N PRO A 171 2.07 -7.07 -2.66
CA PRO A 171 2.40 -8.48 -2.91
C PRO A 171 1.17 -9.37 -3.17
N HIS A 172 -0.02 -8.89 -2.88
CA HIS A 172 -1.27 -9.66 -3.01
C HIS A 172 -2.10 -9.29 -4.24
N PHE A 173 -1.77 -8.15 -4.89
CA PHE A 173 -2.50 -7.65 -6.07
C PHE A 173 -1.71 -7.89 -7.35
N ALA A 174 -2.40 -8.34 -8.41
CA ALA A 174 -1.78 -8.57 -9.72
C ALA A 174 -0.46 -9.36 -9.63
N LYS A 175 -0.47 -10.52 -8.99
CA LYS A 175 0.71 -11.34 -8.64
C LYS A 175 1.62 -11.75 -9.81
N ASN A 176 1.22 -11.46 -11.04
CA ASN A 176 2.03 -11.63 -12.25
C ASN A 176 2.99 -10.45 -12.50
N VAL A 177 2.94 -9.42 -11.66
CA VAL A 177 3.85 -8.28 -11.67
C VAL A 177 4.39 -8.08 -10.26
N VAL A 178 5.70 -7.97 -10.11
CA VAL A 178 6.38 -7.71 -8.84
C VAL A 178 6.95 -6.29 -8.89
N ILE A 179 6.60 -5.48 -7.92
CA ILE A 179 7.05 -4.08 -7.79
C ILE A 179 7.56 -3.81 -6.37
N GLY A 180 8.52 -2.93 -6.24
CA GLY A 180 9.10 -2.58 -4.93
C GLY A 180 10.27 -1.62 -5.04
N PHE A 181 10.92 -1.42 -3.90
CA PHE A 181 12.11 -0.60 -3.72
C PHE A 181 13.31 -1.45 -3.37
#